data_f220fcce6109dc094b2872ecee00b7b3
#
_entry.id   f220fcce6109dc094b2872ecee00b7b3
#
_cell.length_a   1.000
_cell.length_b   1.000
_cell.length_c   1.000
_cell.angle_alpha   90.00
_cell.angle_beta   90.00
_cell.angle_gamma   90.00
#
_symmetry.space_group_name_H-M   'P 1'
#
loop_
_entity.id
_entity.type
_entity.pdbx_description
1 polymer ?
#
loop_
_entity_poly.entity_id
_entity_poly.type
_entity_poly.pdbx_seq_one_letter_code
_entity_poly.pdbx_strand_id
1 'polypeptide(L)'
;MRLEARKYLYDVQEAAELVSQFTAGKDFADYQQNPMLRLAIERAFTIIGEALAQLARVDAGLASQITDFRSIVGFRNVLTHAYAQIDDRIV
;
A
#
# COMPACT_ATOMS: atom_id res chain seq x y z
N MET A 1 16.33 -17.15 2.50
CA MET A 1 15.53 -15.98 2.89
C MET A 1 15.12 -16.13 4.36
N ARG A 2 15.28 -15.08 5.13
CA ARG A 2 14.86 -15.11 6.54
C ARG A 2 13.34 -15.28 6.63
N LEU A 3 12.91 -15.94 7.70
CA LEU A 3 11.48 -16.16 7.94
C LEU A 3 10.72 -14.84 8.03
N GLU A 4 11.32 -13.83 8.70
CA GLU A 4 10.69 -12.51 8.83
C GLU A 4 10.51 -11.84 7.47
N ALA A 5 11.51 -11.95 6.59
CA ALA A 5 11.42 -11.38 5.25
C ALA A 5 10.28 -12.03 4.46
N ARG A 6 10.13 -13.36 4.60
CA ARG A 6 9.05 -14.09 3.92
C ARG A 6 7.68 -13.62 4.40
N LYS A 7 7.54 -13.38 5.70
CA LYS A 7 6.29 -12.88 6.26
C LYS A 7 5.92 -11.53 5.67
N TYR A 8 6.87 -10.60 5.60
CA TYR A 8 6.59 -9.27 5.05
C TYR A 8 6.29 -9.31 3.57
N LEU A 9 6.97 -10.16 2.81
CA LEU A 9 6.66 -10.36 1.40
C LEU A 9 5.25 -10.91 1.21
N TYR A 10 4.86 -11.85 2.06
CA TYR A 10 3.51 -12.39 2.03
C TYR A 10 2.47 -11.29 2.30
N ASP A 11 2.73 -10.45 3.29
CA ASP A 11 1.82 -9.34 3.62
C ASP A 11 1.67 -8.38 2.45
N VAL A 12 2.77 -8.06 1.77
CA VAL A 12 2.74 -7.19 0.58
C VAL A 12 1.91 -7.83 -0.52
N GLN A 13 2.14 -9.11 -0.79
CA GLN A 13 1.44 -9.84 -1.85
C GLN A 13 -0.05 -9.90 -1.58
N GLU A 14 -0.44 -10.24 -0.35
CA GLU A 14 -1.85 -10.31 0.05
C GLU A 14 -2.54 -8.96 -0.13
N ALA A 15 -1.91 -7.89 0.37
CA ALA A 15 -2.52 -6.57 0.29
C ALA A 15 -2.59 -6.07 -1.15
N ALA A 16 -1.57 -6.33 -1.96
CA ALA A 16 -1.59 -5.95 -3.37
C ALA A 16 -2.71 -6.67 -4.12
N GLU A 17 -2.91 -7.93 -3.82
CA GLU A 17 -3.98 -8.71 -4.43
C GLU A 17 -5.35 -8.17 -4.05
N LEU A 18 -5.52 -7.75 -2.79
CA LEU A 18 -6.75 -7.11 -2.34
C LEU A 18 -7.00 -5.80 -3.09
N VAL A 19 -5.97 -4.99 -3.32
CA VAL A 19 -6.12 -3.77 -4.12
C VAL A 19 -6.64 -4.10 -5.51
N SER A 20 -6.06 -5.12 -6.15
CA SER A 20 -6.54 -5.57 -7.47
C SER A 20 -8.00 -5.97 -7.44
N GLN A 21 -8.41 -6.69 -6.41
CA GLN A 21 -9.80 -7.13 -6.27
C GLN A 21 -10.73 -5.95 -6.04
N PHE A 22 -10.35 -5.02 -5.15
CA PHE A 22 -11.18 -3.88 -4.81
C PHE A 22 -11.36 -2.92 -5.98
N THR A 23 -10.35 -2.83 -6.84
CA THR A 23 -10.38 -1.88 -7.97
C THR A 23 -10.86 -2.49 -9.26
N ALA A 24 -11.12 -3.79 -9.32
CA ALA A 24 -11.58 -4.46 -10.53
C ALA A 24 -12.89 -3.82 -11.01
N GLY A 25 -12.88 -3.32 -12.24
CA GLY A 25 -14.06 -2.68 -12.83
C GLY A 25 -14.42 -1.33 -12.25
N LYS A 26 -13.54 -0.73 -11.45
CA LYS A 26 -13.77 0.56 -10.82
C LYS A 26 -12.88 1.63 -11.45
N ASP A 27 -13.37 2.87 -11.48
CA ASP A 27 -12.57 4.02 -11.91
C ASP A 27 -12.35 4.98 -10.74
N PHE A 28 -11.69 6.10 -11.02
CA PHE A 28 -11.38 7.09 -9.97
C PHE A 28 -12.66 7.71 -9.38
N ALA A 29 -13.69 7.89 -10.20
CA ALA A 29 -14.95 8.43 -9.73
C ALA A 29 -15.60 7.47 -8.72
N ASP A 30 -15.53 6.17 -8.97
CA ASP A 30 -16.01 5.18 -8.00
C ASP A 30 -15.26 5.28 -6.67
N TYR A 31 -13.94 5.44 -6.75
CA TYR A 31 -13.11 5.62 -5.56
C TYR A 31 -13.54 6.87 -4.78
N GLN A 32 -13.74 8.00 -5.46
CA GLN A 32 -14.12 9.24 -4.80
C GLN A 32 -15.48 9.16 -4.12
N GLN A 33 -16.43 8.46 -4.73
CA GLN A 33 -17.79 8.43 -4.26
C GLN A 33 -18.09 7.34 -3.24
N ASN A 34 -17.17 6.40 -3.05
CA ASN A 34 -17.41 5.25 -2.18
C ASN A 34 -16.43 5.28 -1.00
N PRO A 35 -16.88 5.78 0.17
CA PRO A 35 -16.02 5.83 1.35
C PRO A 35 -15.47 4.46 1.76
N MET A 36 -16.26 3.41 1.62
CA MET A 36 -15.80 2.06 1.97
C MET A 36 -14.66 1.62 1.07
N LEU A 37 -14.79 1.87 -0.23
CA LEU A 37 -13.74 1.55 -1.20
C LEU A 37 -12.47 2.33 -0.90
N ARG A 38 -12.60 3.64 -0.62
CA ARG A 38 -11.44 4.48 -0.25
C ARG A 38 -10.71 3.92 0.96
N LEU A 39 -11.46 3.65 2.02
CA LEU A 39 -10.87 3.16 3.26
C LEU A 39 -10.19 1.81 3.06
N ALA A 40 -10.81 0.93 2.28
CA ALA A 40 -10.24 -0.38 2.00
C ALA A 40 -8.92 -0.26 1.22
N ILE A 41 -8.89 0.58 0.19
CA ILE A 41 -7.68 0.79 -0.61
C ILE A 41 -6.58 1.45 0.22
N GLU A 42 -6.93 2.46 0.99
CA GLU A 42 -5.97 3.14 1.86
C GLU A 42 -5.36 2.19 2.88
N ARG A 43 -6.19 1.35 3.47
CA ARG A 43 -5.69 0.37 4.44
C ARG A 43 -4.74 -0.62 3.78
N ALA A 44 -5.08 -1.09 2.58
CA ALA A 44 -4.22 -2.02 1.85
C ALA A 44 -2.88 -1.38 1.51
N PHE A 45 -2.86 -0.13 1.05
CA PHE A 45 -1.61 0.58 0.79
C PHE A 45 -0.80 0.83 2.06
N THR A 46 -1.47 1.10 3.16
CA THR A 46 -0.80 1.24 4.45
C THR A 46 -0.10 -0.06 4.84
N ILE A 47 -0.77 -1.19 4.68
CA ILE A 47 -0.19 -2.50 4.97
C ILE A 47 1.03 -2.74 4.09
N ILE A 48 0.92 -2.46 2.79
CA ILE A 48 2.03 -2.62 1.85
C ILE A 48 3.22 -1.77 2.28
N GLY A 49 2.99 -0.50 2.56
CA GLY A 49 4.05 0.41 2.95
C GLY A 49 4.74 0.01 4.25
N GLU A 50 3.96 -0.40 5.24
CA GLU A 50 4.52 -0.85 6.52
C GLU A 50 5.32 -2.14 6.35
N ALA A 51 4.79 -3.09 5.58
CA ALA A 51 5.48 -4.35 5.34
C ALA A 51 6.79 -4.13 4.60
N LEU A 52 6.80 -3.26 3.59
CA LEU A 52 8.02 -2.95 2.84
C LEU A 52 9.04 -2.22 3.71
N ALA A 53 8.59 -1.34 4.59
CA ALA A 53 9.48 -0.66 5.52
C ALA A 53 10.15 -1.65 6.46
N GLN A 54 9.39 -2.62 6.98
CA GLN A 54 9.94 -3.66 7.85
C GLN A 54 10.87 -4.60 7.06
N LEU A 55 10.50 -4.94 5.83
CA LEU A 55 11.33 -5.76 4.97
C LEU A 55 12.70 -5.10 4.76
N ALA A 56 12.72 -3.79 4.55
CA ALA A 56 13.96 -3.06 4.35
C ALA A 56 14.88 -3.11 5.58
N ARG A 57 14.30 -3.24 6.78
CA ARG A 57 15.09 -3.37 8.01
C ARG A 57 15.77 -4.73 8.12
N VAL A 58 15.08 -5.79 7.69
CA VAL A 58 15.61 -7.15 7.84
C VAL A 58 16.38 -7.60 6.61
N ASP A 59 16.08 -7.04 5.44
CA ASP A 59 16.76 -7.41 4.19
C ASP A 59 16.67 -6.25 3.20
N ALA A 60 17.57 -5.28 3.34
CA ALA A 60 17.59 -4.09 2.49
C ALA A 60 17.81 -4.46 1.02
N GLY A 61 18.64 -5.47 0.75
CA GLY A 61 18.90 -5.92 -0.61
C GLY A 61 17.65 -6.45 -1.29
N LEU A 62 16.88 -7.26 -0.57
CA LEU A 62 15.65 -7.80 -1.10
C LEU A 62 14.61 -6.68 -1.32
N ALA A 63 14.48 -5.77 -0.36
CA ALA A 63 13.55 -4.66 -0.49
C ALA A 63 13.85 -3.79 -1.71
N SER A 64 15.14 -3.56 -2.00
CA SER A 64 15.53 -2.73 -3.13
C SER A 64 15.22 -3.40 -4.48
N GLN A 65 15.01 -4.71 -4.51
CA GLN A 65 14.62 -5.43 -5.71
C GLN A 65 13.13 -5.30 -6.02
N ILE A 66 12.33 -4.84 -5.06
CA ILE A 66 10.90 -4.65 -5.27
C ILE A 66 10.71 -3.31 -5.94
N THR A 67 10.13 -3.33 -7.14
CA THR A 67 9.89 -2.15 -7.94
C THR A 67 9.05 -1.15 -7.16
N ASP A 68 9.54 0.09 -7.12
CA ASP A 68 8.80 1.23 -6.55
C ASP A 68 8.50 1.11 -5.06
N PHE A 69 9.28 0.30 -4.31
CA PHE A 69 8.99 0.18 -2.89
C PHE A 69 9.04 1.55 -2.18
N ARG A 70 9.99 2.42 -2.56
CA ARG A 70 10.09 3.76 -1.97
C ARG A 70 8.88 4.61 -2.33
N SER A 71 8.40 4.47 -3.57
CA SER A 71 7.20 5.17 -4.02
C SER A 71 5.98 4.70 -3.27
N ILE A 72 5.87 3.41 -3.00
CA ILE A 72 4.75 2.85 -2.24
C ILE A 72 4.77 3.37 -0.80
N VAL A 73 5.92 3.34 -0.15
CA VAL A 73 6.06 3.86 1.22
C VAL A 73 5.76 5.35 1.26
N GLY A 74 6.29 6.10 0.29
CA GLY A 74 6.02 7.53 0.18
C GLY A 74 4.55 7.83 -0.06
N PHE A 75 3.91 7.04 -0.93
CA PHE A 75 2.49 7.20 -1.21
C PHE A 75 1.65 6.93 0.02
N ARG A 76 1.99 5.89 0.80
CA ARG A 76 1.33 5.64 2.08
C ARG A 76 1.42 6.86 3.01
N ASN A 77 2.61 7.47 3.08
CA ASN A 77 2.81 8.63 3.93
C ASN A 77 1.99 9.82 3.45
N VAL A 78 1.93 10.04 2.14
CA VAL A 78 1.10 11.10 1.55
C VAL A 78 -0.36 10.86 1.89
N LEU A 79 -0.85 9.65 1.72
CA LEU A 79 -2.23 9.31 2.06
C LEU A 79 -2.52 9.56 3.52
N THR A 80 -1.62 9.15 4.41
CA THR A 80 -1.81 9.32 5.85
C THR A 80 -1.92 10.80 6.22
N HIS A 81 -1.05 11.64 5.65
CA HIS A 81 -1.05 13.08 5.97
C HIS A 81 -2.14 13.84 5.24
N ALA A 82 -2.32 13.57 3.95
CA ALA A 82 -3.30 14.26 3.14
C ALA A 82 -4.72 13.94 3.57
N TYR A 83 -4.95 12.72 4.01
CA TYR A 83 -6.27 12.30 4.44
C TYR A 83 -6.73 13.06 5.68
N ALA A 84 -5.79 13.46 6.53
CA ALA A 84 -6.11 14.29 7.69
C ALA A 84 -6.66 15.65 7.28
N GLN A 85 -6.38 16.09 6.04
CA GLN A 85 -6.91 17.33 5.48
C GLN A 85 -8.15 17.10 4.64
N ILE A 86 -8.57 15.87 4.49
CA ILE A 86 -9.76 15.46 3.74
C ILE A 86 -9.70 15.96 2.31
N ASP A 87 -8.58 15.76 1.65
CA ASP A 87 -8.42 16.15 0.25
C ASP A 87 -8.24 14.92 -0.61
N ASP A 88 -9.34 14.34 -1.04
CA ASP A 88 -9.36 13.13 -1.87
C ASP A 88 -8.74 13.34 -3.25
N ARG A 89 -8.62 14.60 -3.68
CA ARG A 89 -8.08 14.90 -5.01
C ARG A 89 -6.60 14.64 -5.12
N ILE A 90 -5.93 14.44 -4.00
CA ILE A 90 -4.51 14.14 -3.98
C ILE A 90 -4.24 12.67 -4.39
N VAL A 91 -5.21 11.82 -4.21
CA VAL A 91 -5.11 10.43 -4.60
C VAL A 91 -5.33 10.28 -6.10
#